data_9ef25893f9bf0f1993238e0616012d4c
#
_entry.id   9ef25893f9bf0f1993238e0616012d4c
#
_cell.length_a   1.000
_cell.length_b   1.000
_cell.length_c   1.000
_cell.angle_alpha   90.00
_cell.angle_beta   90.00
_cell.angle_gamma   90.00
#
_symmetry.space_group_name_H-M   'P 1'
#
loop_
_entity.id
_entity.type
_entity.pdbx_description
1 polymer ?
#
loop_
_entity_poly.entity_id
_entity_poly.type
_entity_poly.pdbx_seq_one_letter_code
_entity_poly.pdbx_strand_id
1 'polypeptide(L)'
;MPSVPAPTEPDSSPQRPPGTAPTSPSASAPARRRATAALVAVVVVATGLGVRGLAGGPVASAAGDVLYAVLVYLLVVVLLPRLRPLRVGAVALAVCWAVELAQTTGVPAALADAWWPVRYVLGTSFVWTDLLLGAVGALLASGVDLAHRGLRARRSVSARGQVASPGTGRPV
;
A
#
# COMPACT_ATOMS: atom_id res chain seq x y z
N MET A 1 72.87 -28.74 -37.94
CA MET A 1 71.64 -28.05 -38.30
C MET A 1 70.86 -27.75 -37.02
N PRO A 2 70.73 -26.50 -36.58
CA PRO A 2 69.97 -26.18 -35.38
C PRO A 2 68.47 -26.15 -35.72
N SER A 3 67.66 -26.82 -34.88
CA SER A 3 66.18 -26.89 -34.95
C SER A 3 65.57 -25.54 -34.61
N VAL A 4 64.71 -25.06 -35.50
CA VAL A 4 63.92 -23.84 -35.31
C VAL A 4 62.71 -24.21 -34.43
N PRO A 5 62.44 -23.49 -33.30
CA PRO A 5 61.25 -23.71 -32.50
C PRO A 5 60.02 -23.21 -33.26
N ALA A 6 58.92 -24.04 -33.17
CA ALA A 6 57.63 -23.72 -33.77
C ALA A 6 56.98 -22.46 -33.11
N PRO A 7 56.24 -21.68 -33.89
CA PRO A 7 55.53 -20.51 -33.34
C PRO A 7 54.42 -20.96 -32.39
N THR A 8 54.42 -20.35 -31.20
CA THR A 8 53.39 -20.53 -30.19
C THR A 8 52.09 -19.86 -30.68
N GLU A 9 51.03 -20.64 -30.89
CA GLU A 9 49.71 -20.12 -31.19
C GLU A 9 49.22 -19.24 -30.03
N PRO A 10 48.62 -18.06 -30.29
CA PRO A 10 48.01 -17.25 -29.24
C PRO A 10 46.77 -17.97 -28.69
N ASP A 11 46.73 -18.13 -27.36
CA ASP A 11 45.61 -18.63 -26.61
C ASP A 11 44.37 -17.75 -26.85
N SER A 12 43.45 -18.25 -27.69
CA SER A 12 42.16 -17.61 -27.98
C SER A 12 41.04 -18.07 -27.04
N SER A 13 41.37 -18.27 -25.77
CA SER A 13 40.33 -18.52 -24.75
C SER A 13 39.38 -17.32 -24.69
N PRO A 14 38.07 -17.49 -24.87
CA PRO A 14 37.12 -16.39 -24.79
C PRO A 14 37.12 -15.83 -23.38
N GLN A 15 37.57 -14.56 -23.24
CA GLN A 15 37.49 -13.85 -21.97
C GLN A 15 36.02 -13.76 -21.52
N ARG A 16 35.70 -14.45 -20.43
CA ARG A 16 34.42 -14.37 -19.76
C ARG A 16 34.17 -12.91 -19.38
N PRO A 17 33.05 -12.29 -19.80
CA PRO A 17 32.75 -10.91 -19.40
C PRO A 17 32.71 -10.81 -17.88
N PRO A 18 33.18 -9.69 -17.29
CA PRO A 18 33.19 -9.49 -15.85
C PRO A 18 31.79 -9.73 -15.30
N GLY A 19 31.72 -10.66 -14.31
CA GLY A 19 30.47 -11.12 -13.75
C GLY A 19 29.60 -9.94 -13.32
N THR A 20 28.43 -9.85 -13.92
CA THR A 20 27.36 -8.97 -13.43
C THR A 20 27.06 -9.37 -11.99
N ALA A 21 27.40 -8.49 -11.06
CA ALA A 21 27.04 -8.66 -9.66
C ALA A 21 25.54 -8.96 -9.58
N PRO A 22 25.10 -9.90 -8.71
CA PRO A 22 23.70 -10.23 -8.57
C PRO A 22 22.95 -8.96 -8.16
N THR A 23 22.18 -8.39 -9.09
CA THR A 23 21.26 -7.32 -8.80
C THR A 23 20.20 -7.86 -7.87
N SER A 24 20.22 -7.42 -6.61
CA SER A 24 19.19 -7.76 -5.62
C SER A 24 17.80 -7.55 -6.25
N PRO A 25 16.88 -8.51 -6.17
CA PRO A 25 15.59 -8.40 -6.82
C PRO A 25 14.84 -7.18 -6.26
N SER A 26 14.72 -6.16 -7.07
CA SER A 26 13.90 -4.98 -6.73
C SER A 26 12.46 -5.45 -6.56
N ALA A 27 11.91 -5.25 -5.35
CA ALA A 27 10.53 -5.63 -5.06
C ALA A 27 9.58 -5.06 -6.11
N SER A 28 8.70 -5.89 -6.68
CA SER A 28 7.72 -5.47 -7.69
C SER A 28 6.81 -4.38 -7.14
N ALA A 29 6.32 -3.49 -8.02
CA ALA A 29 5.45 -2.38 -7.61
C ALA A 29 4.23 -2.82 -6.74
N PRO A 30 3.55 -3.96 -7.03
CA PRO A 30 2.50 -4.48 -6.16
C PRO A 30 3.00 -4.91 -4.78
N ALA A 31 4.19 -5.52 -4.68
CA ALA A 31 4.77 -5.94 -3.41
C ALA A 31 5.12 -4.73 -2.52
N ARG A 32 5.70 -3.69 -3.10
CA ARG A 32 5.96 -2.42 -2.40
C ARG A 32 4.67 -1.78 -1.89
N ARG A 33 3.62 -1.73 -2.73
CA ARG A 33 2.32 -1.18 -2.34
C ARG A 33 1.71 -1.95 -1.18
N ARG A 34 1.75 -3.29 -1.23
CA ARG A 34 1.30 -4.17 -0.15
C ARG A 34 2.06 -3.90 1.16
N ALA A 35 3.39 -3.86 1.10
CA ALA A 35 4.22 -3.61 2.28
C ALA A 35 3.96 -2.23 2.90
N THR A 36 3.86 -1.18 2.07
CA THR A 36 3.51 0.17 2.55
C THR A 36 2.12 0.19 3.18
N ALA A 37 1.12 -0.42 2.54
CA ALA A 37 -0.23 -0.49 3.09
C ALA A 37 -0.29 -1.26 4.42
N ALA A 38 0.44 -2.36 4.54
CA ALA A 38 0.52 -3.12 5.79
C ALA A 38 1.17 -2.30 6.92
N LEU A 39 2.27 -1.60 6.63
CA LEU A 39 2.93 -0.72 7.62
C LEU A 39 1.98 0.40 8.08
N VAL A 40 1.31 1.08 7.13
CA VAL A 40 0.35 2.15 7.46
C VAL A 40 -0.84 1.58 8.25
N ALA A 41 -1.30 0.36 7.93
CA ALA A 41 -2.38 -0.30 8.68
C ALA A 41 -1.99 -0.51 10.16
N VAL A 42 -0.75 -0.93 10.43
CA VAL A 42 -0.26 -1.05 11.81
C VAL A 42 -0.29 0.30 12.53
N VAL A 43 0.15 1.38 11.87
CA VAL A 43 0.10 2.73 12.46
C VAL A 43 -1.35 3.16 12.73
N VAL A 44 -2.27 2.92 11.78
CA VAL A 44 -3.70 3.23 11.95
C VAL A 44 -4.30 2.48 13.13
N VAL A 45 -4.00 1.18 13.27
CA VAL A 45 -4.46 0.37 14.43
C VAL A 45 -3.91 0.95 15.73
N ALA A 46 -2.62 1.23 15.81
CA ALA A 46 -2.01 1.81 17.01
C ALA A 46 -2.64 3.17 17.37
N THR A 47 -2.88 4.02 16.37
CA THR A 47 -3.56 5.31 16.55
C THR A 47 -4.99 5.13 17.04
N GLY A 48 -5.76 4.23 16.41
CA GLY A 48 -7.14 3.95 16.81
C GLY A 48 -7.27 3.44 18.24
N LEU A 49 -6.39 2.51 18.63
CA LEU A 49 -6.34 2.00 20.01
C LEU A 49 -5.91 3.10 20.99
N GLY A 50 -4.95 3.95 20.62
CA GLY A 50 -4.52 5.09 21.42
C GLY A 50 -5.65 6.11 21.64
N VAL A 51 -6.35 6.50 20.58
CA VAL A 51 -7.50 7.41 20.66
C VAL A 51 -8.59 6.82 21.56
N ARG A 52 -8.90 5.53 21.40
CA ARG A 52 -9.94 4.87 22.20
C ARG A 52 -9.55 4.68 23.66
N GLY A 53 -8.24 4.53 23.96
CA GLY A 53 -7.75 4.36 25.32
C GLY A 53 -7.53 5.67 26.09
N LEU A 54 -7.21 6.77 25.38
CA LEU A 54 -6.84 8.05 25.99
C LEU A 54 -7.92 9.10 25.91
N ALA A 55 -8.79 9.02 24.90
CA ALA A 55 -9.86 9.98 24.66
C ALA A 55 -11.23 9.27 24.74
N GLY A 56 -12.16 9.92 25.47
CA GLY A 56 -13.56 9.47 25.52
C GLY A 56 -14.48 10.43 24.76
N GLY A 57 -15.76 10.06 24.66
CA GLY A 57 -16.80 10.90 24.09
C GLY A 57 -17.00 10.76 22.57
N PRO A 58 -17.97 11.51 22.02
CA PRO A 58 -18.45 11.32 20.65
C PRO A 58 -17.39 11.60 19.57
N VAL A 59 -16.48 12.52 19.81
CA VAL A 59 -15.39 12.86 18.87
C VAL A 59 -14.39 11.70 18.74
N ALA A 60 -14.04 11.06 19.86
CA ALA A 60 -13.16 9.90 19.85
C ALA A 60 -13.80 8.69 19.14
N SER A 61 -15.11 8.48 19.34
CA SER A 61 -15.86 7.46 18.61
C SER A 61 -15.86 7.74 17.11
N ALA A 62 -16.24 8.93 16.68
CA ALA A 62 -16.25 9.33 15.27
C ALA A 62 -14.87 9.19 14.60
N ALA A 63 -13.79 9.57 15.30
CA ALA A 63 -12.43 9.36 14.82
C ALA A 63 -12.11 7.86 14.67
N GLY A 64 -12.58 7.02 15.60
CA GLY A 64 -12.44 5.56 15.52
C GLY A 64 -13.10 4.98 14.29
N ASP A 65 -14.31 5.42 13.95
CA ASP A 65 -15.08 4.92 12.80
C ASP A 65 -14.41 5.31 11.47
N VAL A 66 -13.92 6.55 11.36
CA VAL A 66 -13.12 6.98 10.20
C VAL A 66 -11.84 6.17 10.08
N LEU A 67 -11.10 5.95 11.18
CA LEU A 67 -9.89 5.14 11.19
C LEU A 67 -10.16 3.67 10.85
N TYR A 68 -11.30 3.14 11.29
CA TYR A 68 -11.75 1.80 10.92
C TYR A 68 -11.95 1.67 9.41
N ALA A 69 -12.63 2.62 8.77
CA ALA A 69 -12.82 2.62 7.32
C ALA A 69 -11.50 2.76 6.55
N VAL A 70 -10.56 3.58 7.05
CA VAL A 70 -9.19 3.66 6.51
C VAL A 70 -8.46 2.33 6.66
N LEU A 71 -8.60 1.65 7.79
CA LEU A 71 -8.02 0.32 8.02
C LEU A 71 -8.57 -0.71 7.03
N VAL A 72 -9.89 -0.75 6.84
CA VAL A 72 -10.53 -1.65 5.86
C VAL A 72 -10.01 -1.36 4.45
N TYR A 73 -9.88 -0.09 4.06
CA TYR A 73 -9.26 0.29 2.79
C TYR A 73 -7.84 -0.28 2.63
N LEU A 74 -7.00 -0.13 3.66
CA LEU A 74 -5.62 -0.63 3.64
C LEU A 74 -5.56 -2.16 3.57
N LEU A 75 -6.46 -2.87 4.26
CA LEU A 75 -6.58 -4.33 4.17
C LEU A 75 -6.96 -4.76 2.75
N VAL A 76 -7.89 -4.07 2.09
CA VAL A 76 -8.23 -4.34 0.68
C VAL A 76 -7.01 -4.10 -0.22
N VAL A 77 -6.20 -3.06 0.02
CA VAL A 77 -4.94 -2.84 -0.71
C VAL A 77 -3.95 -3.98 -0.48
N VAL A 78 -3.82 -4.48 0.74
CA VAL A 78 -2.94 -5.61 1.07
C VAL A 78 -3.37 -6.88 0.36
N LEU A 79 -4.67 -7.16 0.31
CA LEU A 79 -5.21 -8.35 -0.36
C LEU A 79 -5.19 -8.21 -1.88
N LEU A 80 -5.58 -7.04 -2.40
CA LEU A 80 -5.78 -6.75 -3.82
C LEU A 80 -4.93 -5.55 -4.30
N PRO A 81 -3.59 -5.63 -4.24
CA PRO A 81 -2.71 -4.49 -4.49
C PRO A 81 -2.76 -3.96 -5.93
N ARG A 82 -3.33 -4.73 -6.85
CA ARG A 82 -3.48 -4.33 -8.27
C ARG A 82 -4.72 -3.50 -8.56
N LEU A 83 -5.68 -3.43 -7.64
CA LEU A 83 -6.89 -2.65 -7.84
C LEU A 83 -6.60 -1.13 -7.90
N ARG A 84 -7.42 -0.43 -8.68
CA ARG A 84 -7.42 1.04 -8.75
C ARG A 84 -7.96 1.62 -7.44
N PRO A 85 -7.48 2.79 -6.96
CA PRO A 85 -7.89 3.37 -5.68
C PRO A 85 -9.41 3.50 -5.50
N LEU A 86 -10.13 3.97 -6.52
CA LEU A 86 -11.59 4.10 -6.46
C LEU A 86 -12.31 2.76 -6.27
N ARG A 87 -11.81 1.69 -6.90
CA ARG A 87 -12.39 0.35 -6.71
C ARG A 87 -12.09 -0.18 -5.30
N VAL A 88 -10.88 0.08 -4.79
CA VAL A 88 -10.54 -0.24 -3.40
C VAL A 88 -11.46 0.49 -2.44
N GLY A 89 -11.70 1.80 -2.67
CA GLY A 89 -12.61 2.60 -1.87
C GLY A 89 -14.04 2.07 -1.90
N ALA A 90 -14.55 1.70 -3.08
CA ALA A 90 -15.89 1.13 -3.23
C ALA A 90 -16.02 -0.21 -2.48
N VAL A 91 -15.01 -1.08 -2.57
CA VAL A 91 -14.99 -2.36 -1.82
C VAL A 91 -14.91 -2.10 -0.32
N ALA A 92 -14.05 -1.20 0.13
CA ALA A 92 -13.93 -0.83 1.54
C ALA A 92 -15.24 -0.28 2.11
N LEU A 93 -15.89 0.62 1.36
CA LEU A 93 -17.20 1.18 1.72
C LEU A 93 -18.26 0.09 1.81
N ALA A 94 -18.32 -0.81 0.82
CA ALA A 94 -19.26 -1.93 0.82
C ALA A 94 -19.05 -2.85 2.03
N VAL A 95 -17.80 -3.11 2.41
CA VAL A 95 -17.48 -3.91 3.62
C VAL A 95 -17.93 -3.19 4.88
N CYS A 96 -17.61 -1.88 5.03
CA CYS A 96 -18.04 -1.10 6.19
C CYS A 96 -19.58 -1.12 6.32
N TRP A 97 -20.30 -0.85 5.23
CA TRP A 97 -21.76 -0.86 5.24
C TRP A 97 -22.34 -2.26 5.50
N ALA A 98 -21.71 -3.32 5.00
CA ALA A 98 -22.13 -4.69 5.29
C ALA A 98 -22.00 -5.02 6.78
N VAL A 99 -20.92 -4.57 7.44
CA VAL A 99 -20.72 -4.72 8.88
C VAL A 99 -21.81 -3.96 9.65
N GLU A 100 -22.05 -2.69 9.28
CA GLU A 100 -23.07 -1.87 9.93
C GLU A 100 -24.48 -2.48 9.79
N LEU A 101 -24.83 -2.93 8.59
CA LEU A 101 -26.12 -3.59 8.36
C LEU A 101 -26.21 -4.93 9.10
N ALA A 102 -25.11 -5.68 9.22
CA ALA A 102 -25.08 -6.91 10.01
C ALA A 102 -25.37 -6.65 11.50
N GLN A 103 -24.98 -5.49 12.04
CA GLN A 103 -25.24 -5.11 13.42
C GLN A 103 -26.76 -5.01 13.71
N THR A 104 -27.57 -4.66 12.72
CA THR A 104 -29.04 -4.62 12.86
C THR A 104 -29.65 -6.00 13.14
N THR A 105 -28.95 -7.08 12.80
CA THR A 105 -29.42 -8.47 13.00
C THR A 105 -29.16 -9.00 14.42
N GLY A 106 -28.37 -8.30 15.24
CA GLY A 106 -27.95 -8.77 16.56
C GLY A 106 -26.86 -9.87 16.53
N VAL A 107 -26.54 -10.42 15.36
CA VAL A 107 -25.49 -11.46 15.22
C VAL A 107 -24.12 -10.99 15.71
N PRO A 108 -23.63 -9.77 15.38
CA PRO A 108 -22.35 -9.28 15.90
C PRO A 108 -22.32 -9.18 17.42
N ALA A 109 -23.41 -8.79 18.05
CA ALA A 109 -23.52 -8.74 19.51
C ALA A 109 -23.40 -10.15 20.13
N ALA A 110 -24.15 -11.12 19.60
CA ALA A 110 -24.07 -12.52 20.05
C ALA A 110 -22.67 -13.13 19.87
N LEU A 111 -21.98 -12.81 18.76
CA LEU A 111 -20.60 -13.23 18.54
C LEU A 111 -19.62 -12.55 19.51
N ALA A 112 -19.85 -11.28 19.84
CA ALA A 112 -19.02 -10.55 20.80
C ALA A 112 -19.18 -11.08 22.23
N ASP A 113 -20.35 -11.60 22.59
CA ASP A 113 -20.58 -12.26 23.87
C ASP A 113 -19.89 -13.63 23.94
N ALA A 114 -19.82 -14.36 22.82
CA ALA A 114 -19.10 -15.63 22.73
C ALA A 114 -17.57 -15.43 22.66
N TRP A 115 -17.09 -14.37 22.01
CA TRP A 115 -15.68 -14.08 21.83
C TRP A 115 -15.41 -12.56 21.84
N TRP A 116 -15.01 -12.05 22.98
CA TRP A 116 -14.87 -10.62 23.26
C TRP A 116 -14.06 -9.79 22.23
N PRO A 117 -13.01 -10.32 21.52
CA PRO A 117 -12.29 -9.52 20.54
C PRO A 117 -13.14 -9.10 19.33
N VAL A 118 -14.21 -9.83 19.01
CA VAL A 118 -15.13 -9.50 17.92
C VAL A 118 -15.74 -8.12 18.09
N ARG A 119 -15.96 -7.68 19.33
CA ARG A 119 -16.48 -6.35 19.67
C ARG A 119 -15.66 -5.22 19.05
N TYR A 120 -14.34 -5.36 18.97
CA TYR A 120 -13.45 -4.34 18.41
C TYR A 120 -13.45 -4.33 16.88
N VAL A 121 -13.84 -5.43 16.24
CA VAL A 121 -13.84 -5.58 14.79
C VAL A 121 -15.21 -5.29 14.19
N LEU A 122 -16.26 -5.86 14.78
CA LEU A 122 -17.63 -5.77 14.24
C LEU A 122 -18.48 -4.71 14.94
N GLY A 123 -18.06 -4.17 16.11
CA GLY A 123 -18.92 -3.34 16.94
C GLY A 123 -20.08 -4.15 17.54
N THR A 124 -20.97 -3.48 18.26
CA THR A 124 -22.14 -4.12 18.92
C THR A 124 -23.44 -3.36 18.72
N SER A 125 -23.40 -2.15 18.19
CA SER A 125 -24.56 -1.27 18.02
C SER A 125 -24.51 -0.54 16.70
N PHE A 126 -25.64 -0.50 16.02
CA PHE A 126 -25.83 0.22 14.78
C PHE A 126 -26.13 1.70 15.04
N VAL A 127 -25.40 2.60 14.38
CA VAL A 127 -25.69 4.03 14.40
C VAL A 127 -25.58 4.59 12.98
N TRP A 128 -26.59 5.31 12.50
CA TRP A 128 -26.61 5.87 11.13
C TRP A 128 -25.41 6.76 10.79
N THR A 129 -24.85 7.45 11.79
CA THR A 129 -23.65 8.27 11.60
C THR A 129 -22.43 7.44 11.18
N ASP A 130 -22.35 6.18 11.57
CA ASP A 130 -21.20 5.31 11.28
C ASP A 130 -21.13 4.96 9.79
N LEU A 131 -22.28 4.87 9.09
CA LEU A 131 -22.35 4.76 7.65
C LEU A 131 -21.74 5.99 6.94
N LEU A 132 -22.01 7.18 7.46
CA LEU A 132 -21.43 8.43 6.90
C LEU A 132 -19.95 8.53 7.21
N LEU A 133 -19.53 8.21 8.43
CA LEU A 133 -18.13 8.24 8.84
C LEU A 133 -17.30 7.19 8.08
N GLY A 134 -17.88 6.01 7.83
CA GLY A 134 -17.31 5.00 6.97
C GLY A 134 -17.09 5.49 5.54
N ALA A 135 -18.08 6.20 4.98
CA ALA A 135 -17.96 6.82 3.66
C ALA A 135 -16.86 7.88 3.62
N VAL A 136 -16.80 8.76 4.63
CA VAL A 136 -15.74 9.78 4.75
C VAL A 136 -14.36 9.12 4.82
N GLY A 137 -14.17 8.09 5.65
CA GLY A 137 -12.91 7.37 5.77
C GLY A 137 -12.46 6.71 4.45
N ALA A 138 -13.39 6.05 3.75
CA ALA A 138 -13.09 5.42 2.45
C ALA A 138 -12.75 6.46 1.37
N LEU A 139 -13.43 7.61 1.34
CA LEU A 139 -13.14 8.72 0.42
C LEU A 139 -11.79 9.35 0.70
N LEU A 140 -11.47 9.62 1.96
CA LEU A 140 -10.17 10.17 2.36
C LEU A 140 -9.02 9.24 1.96
N ALA A 141 -9.12 7.94 2.27
CA ALA A 141 -8.12 6.96 1.92
C ALA A 141 -7.93 6.85 0.39
N SER A 142 -9.04 6.84 -0.37
CA SER A 142 -8.99 6.82 -1.84
C SER A 142 -8.34 8.08 -2.40
N GLY A 143 -8.68 9.25 -1.87
CA GLY A 143 -8.13 10.54 -2.29
C GLY A 143 -6.62 10.63 -2.04
N VAL A 144 -6.15 10.19 -0.88
CA VAL A 144 -4.72 10.14 -0.53
C VAL A 144 -3.96 9.18 -1.46
N ASP A 145 -4.48 7.97 -1.73
CA ASP A 145 -3.84 7.02 -2.65
C ASP A 145 -3.79 7.57 -4.08
N LEU A 146 -4.84 8.24 -4.55
CA LEU A 146 -4.87 8.91 -5.87
C LEU A 146 -3.85 10.04 -5.95
N ALA A 147 -3.82 10.93 -4.97
CA ALA A 147 -2.87 12.04 -4.91
C ALA A 147 -1.42 11.54 -4.91
N HIS A 148 -1.12 10.53 -4.09
CA HIS A 148 0.20 9.93 -4.00
C HIS A 148 0.64 9.30 -5.33
N ARG A 149 -0.25 8.64 -6.06
CA ARG A 149 0.03 8.09 -7.39
C ARG A 149 0.26 9.20 -8.43
N GLY A 150 -0.55 10.26 -8.40
CA GLY A 150 -0.40 11.41 -9.27
C GLY A 150 0.96 12.10 -9.09
N LEU A 151 1.39 12.30 -7.85
CA LEU A 151 2.70 12.89 -7.54
C LEU A 151 3.86 12.02 -8.01
N ARG A 152 3.78 10.70 -7.85
CA ARG A 152 4.80 9.77 -8.36
C ARG A 152 4.89 9.78 -9.87
N ALA A 153 3.75 9.81 -10.57
CA ALA A 153 3.71 9.88 -12.03
C ALA A 153 4.36 11.18 -12.55
N ARG A 154 4.08 12.32 -11.92
CA ARG A 154 4.70 13.61 -12.30
C ARG A 154 6.22 13.60 -12.12
N ARG A 155 6.72 13.06 -11.01
CA ARG A 155 8.17 12.96 -10.74
C ARG A 155 8.90 12.10 -11.77
N SER A 156 8.30 11.00 -12.23
CA SER A 156 8.90 10.12 -13.25
C SER A 156 8.96 10.78 -14.63
N VAL A 157 8.01 11.63 -14.98
CA VAL A 157 8.02 12.41 -16.23
C VAL A 157 9.09 13.49 -16.19
N SER A 158 9.20 14.26 -15.08
CA SER A 158 10.23 15.29 -14.92
C SER A 158 11.65 14.71 -14.99
N ALA A 159 11.89 13.57 -14.34
CA ALA A 159 13.19 12.91 -14.37
C ALA A 159 13.59 12.45 -15.80
N ARG A 160 12.65 11.98 -16.60
CA ARG A 160 12.90 11.59 -17.99
C ARG A 160 13.18 12.79 -18.90
N GLY A 161 12.51 13.92 -18.68
CA GLY A 161 12.73 15.15 -19.46
C GLY A 161 14.14 15.72 -19.25
N GLN A 162 14.71 15.62 -18.05
CA GLN A 162 16.06 16.09 -17.76
C GLN A 162 17.16 15.26 -18.42
N VAL A 163 16.94 13.93 -18.57
CA VAL A 163 17.91 13.02 -19.22
C VAL A 163 17.88 13.20 -20.75
N ALA A 164 16.76 13.64 -21.32
CA ALA A 164 16.58 13.80 -22.77
C ALA A 164 17.05 15.16 -23.34
N SER A 165 17.64 16.05 -22.53
CA SER A 165 18.26 17.30 -23.01
C SER A 165 19.76 17.06 -23.27
N PRO A 166 20.18 16.67 -24.50
CA PRO A 166 21.57 16.62 -24.85
C PRO A 166 22.06 18.08 -24.89
N GLY A 167 23.10 18.36 -24.11
CA GLY A 167 23.77 19.65 -24.13
C GLY A 167 24.10 20.04 -25.57
N THR A 168 23.43 21.06 -26.09
CA THR A 168 23.85 21.75 -27.29
C THR A 168 25.16 22.44 -26.98
N GLY A 169 26.26 21.67 -27.04
CA GLY A 169 27.62 22.20 -27.11
C GLY A 169 27.71 22.98 -28.43
N ARG A 170 27.61 24.28 -28.36
CA ARG A 170 28.03 25.18 -29.43
C ARG A 170 29.54 25.07 -29.55
N PRO A 171 30.12 24.69 -30.70
CA PRO A 171 31.51 24.97 -30.97
C PRO A 171 31.62 26.45 -31.39
N VAL A 172 32.52 27.15 -30.79
CA VAL A 172 33.03 28.46 -31.22
C VAL A 172 34.13 28.22 -32.28
#